data_d1819a945e482bf084208a4136e0af97
#
_entry.id   d1819a945e482bf084208a4136e0af97
#
_cell.length_a   1.000
_cell.length_b   1.000
_cell.length_c   1.000
_cell.angle_alpha   90.00
_cell.angle_beta   90.00
_cell.angle_gamma   90.00
#
_symmetry.space_group_name_H-M   'P 1'
#
loop_
_entity.id
_entity.type
_entity.pdbx_description
1 polymer ?
#
loop_
_entity_poly.entity_id
_entity_poly.type
_entity_poly.pdbx_seq_one_letter_code
_entity_poly.pdbx_strand_id
1 'polypeptide(L)'
;MRRAALVIVLFGLLAPALANAQAASAERGAKLYAESKCSMCHAVAGKGNAKGALDDVGTKLSADEIRQWLVDPVAMAAKAHAERKPPMNPYASLPNGDLDGLVAYLQTLKAKK
;
A
#
# COMPACT_ATOMS: atom_id res chain seq x y z
N MET A 1 -37.96 -20.94 39.94
CA MET A 1 -37.45 -21.32 38.61
C MET A 1 -36.82 -20.11 37.96
N ARG A 2 -35.52 -20.01 38.03
CA ARG A 2 -34.78 -18.93 37.38
C ARG A 2 -34.21 -19.45 36.07
N ARG A 3 -34.73 -18.96 34.94
CA ARG A 3 -34.18 -19.26 33.60
C ARG A 3 -32.99 -18.32 33.38
N ALA A 4 -31.80 -18.85 33.48
CA ALA A 4 -30.61 -18.13 33.05
C ALA A 4 -30.58 -18.12 31.52
N ALA A 5 -30.76 -16.96 30.91
CA ALA A 5 -30.57 -16.79 29.50
C ALA A 5 -29.07 -16.78 29.21
N LEU A 6 -28.60 -17.81 28.50
CA LEU A 6 -27.23 -17.91 28.02
C LEU A 6 -27.10 -16.97 26.84
N VAL A 7 -26.51 -15.79 27.07
CA VAL A 7 -26.11 -14.89 26.00
C VAL A 7 -24.78 -15.41 25.47
N ILE A 8 -24.84 -16.15 24.36
CA ILE A 8 -23.64 -16.54 23.62
C ILE A 8 -23.21 -15.32 22.82
N VAL A 9 -22.19 -14.62 23.29
CA VAL A 9 -21.54 -13.55 22.57
C VAL A 9 -20.65 -14.18 21.49
N LEU A 10 -21.16 -14.23 20.26
CA LEU A 10 -20.40 -14.61 19.07
C LEU A 10 -19.50 -13.43 18.66
N PHE A 11 -18.47 -13.16 19.44
CA PHE A 11 -17.44 -12.18 19.09
C PHE A 11 -16.11 -12.93 18.91
N GLY A 12 -15.65 -13.12 17.69
CA GLY A 12 -14.28 -13.58 17.58
C GLY A 12 -13.76 -14.21 16.29
N LEU A 13 -14.49 -14.27 15.18
CA LEU A 13 -13.98 -14.99 14.00
C LEU A 13 -13.69 -14.14 12.74
N LEU A 14 -13.91 -12.83 12.77
CA LEU A 14 -13.70 -11.97 11.59
C LEU A 14 -12.27 -11.42 11.44
N ALA A 15 -11.51 -11.27 12.53
CA ALA A 15 -10.18 -10.66 12.50
C ALA A 15 -9.12 -11.46 11.70
N PRO A 16 -9.02 -12.81 11.77
CA PRO A 16 -8.04 -13.57 11.00
C PRO A 16 -8.25 -13.51 9.49
N ALA A 17 -9.50 -13.47 9.02
CA ALA A 17 -9.81 -13.42 7.59
C ALA A 17 -9.40 -12.09 6.96
N LEU A 18 -9.59 -10.96 7.67
CA LEU A 18 -9.17 -9.63 7.20
C LEU A 18 -7.64 -9.50 7.12
N ALA A 19 -6.91 -10.02 8.10
CA ALA A 19 -5.44 -10.01 8.08
C ALA A 19 -4.88 -10.83 6.92
N ASN A 20 -5.47 -11.99 6.61
CA ASN A 20 -5.09 -12.82 5.47
C ASN A 20 -5.38 -12.13 4.12
N ALA A 21 -6.51 -11.43 4.00
CA ALA A 21 -6.86 -10.67 2.80
C ALA A 21 -5.88 -9.53 2.55
N GLN A 22 -5.45 -8.80 3.60
CA GLN A 22 -4.44 -7.75 3.49
C GLN A 22 -3.07 -8.31 3.09
N ALA A 23 -2.65 -9.43 3.66
CA ALA A 23 -1.38 -10.09 3.32
C ALA A 23 -1.37 -10.56 1.86
N ALA A 24 -2.45 -11.17 1.37
CA ALA A 24 -2.60 -11.59 -0.01
C ALA A 24 -2.60 -10.39 -0.98
N SER A 25 -3.25 -9.28 -0.61
CA SER A 25 -3.27 -8.05 -1.39
C SER A 25 -1.88 -7.41 -1.47
N ALA A 26 -1.14 -7.36 -0.36
CA ALA A 26 0.23 -6.85 -0.33
C ALA A 26 1.19 -7.71 -1.16
N GLU A 27 1.03 -9.04 -1.15
CA GLU A 27 1.81 -9.96 -1.99
C GLU A 27 1.55 -9.71 -3.47
N ARG A 28 0.29 -9.53 -3.87
CA ARG A 28 -0.07 -9.14 -5.23
C ARG A 28 0.56 -7.79 -5.59
N GLY A 29 0.54 -6.82 -4.69
CA GLY A 29 1.15 -5.51 -4.86
C GLY A 29 2.67 -5.59 -5.06
N ALA A 30 3.35 -6.48 -4.35
CA ALA A 30 4.78 -6.71 -4.53
C ALA A 30 5.10 -7.23 -5.94
N LYS A 31 4.29 -8.13 -6.47
CA LYS A 31 4.42 -8.61 -7.86
C LYS A 31 4.21 -7.48 -8.86
N LEU A 32 3.16 -6.68 -8.67
CA LEU A 32 2.87 -5.53 -9.54
C LEU A 32 3.97 -4.48 -9.49
N TYR A 33 4.57 -4.26 -8.34
CA TYR A 33 5.74 -3.39 -8.19
C TYR A 33 6.88 -3.83 -9.13
N ALA A 34 7.18 -5.13 -9.16
CA ALA A 34 8.20 -5.68 -10.02
C ALA A 34 7.79 -5.63 -11.52
N GLU A 35 6.57 -6.05 -11.83
CA GLU A 35 6.03 -6.07 -13.20
C GLU A 35 5.95 -4.68 -13.82
N SER A 36 5.58 -3.67 -13.03
CA SER A 36 5.48 -2.27 -13.46
C SER A 36 6.82 -1.53 -13.47
N LYS A 37 7.92 -2.23 -13.18
CA LYS A 37 9.28 -1.71 -13.20
C LYS A 37 9.47 -0.47 -12.30
N CYS A 38 8.83 -0.44 -11.17
CA CYS A 38 8.92 0.66 -10.22
C CYS A 38 10.36 0.88 -9.73
N SER A 39 11.17 -0.19 -9.70
CA SER A 39 12.58 -0.14 -9.32
C SER A 39 13.48 0.67 -10.26
N MET A 40 13.02 1.03 -11.45
CA MET A 40 13.76 1.95 -12.32
C MET A 40 13.88 3.34 -11.71
N CYS A 41 12.90 3.74 -10.92
CA CYS A 41 12.84 5.06 -10.28
C CYS A 41 12.87 5.01 -8.76
N HIS A 42 12.58 3.85 -8.16
CA HIS A 42 12.48 3.67 -6.72
C HIS A 42 13.37 2.53 -6.22
N ALA A 43 13.69 2.56 -4.93
CA ALA A 43 14.38 1.46 -4.27
C ALA A 43 13.60 0.96 -3.07
N VAL A 44 13.64 -0.35 -2.85
CA VAL A 44 13.14 -1.02 -1.65
C VAL A 44 14.24 -1.97 -1.17
N ALA A 45 14.61 -1.88 0.10
CA ALA A 45 15.67 -2.69 0.71
C ALA A 45 16.99 -2.66 -0.08
N GLY A 46 17.35 -1.49 -0.58
CA GLY A 46 18.58 -1.26 -1.35
C GLY A 46 18.54 -1.72 -2.80
N LYS A 47 17.41 -2.28 -3.26
CA LYS A 47 17.25 -2.74 -4.64
C LYS A 47 16.51 -1.70 -5.48
N GLY A 48 17.11 -1.24 -6.55
CA GLY A 48 16.56 -0.26 -7.45
C GLY A 48 17.27 1.08 -7.40
N ASN A 49 16.55 2.16 -7.70
CA ASN A 49 17.13 3.51 -7.73
C ASN A 49 17.07 4.17 -6.35
N ALA A 50 18.24 4.33 -5.73
CA ALA A 50 18.36 4.88 -4.38
C ALA A 50 17.86 6.33 -4.23
N LYS A 51 17.75 7.09 -5.32
CA LYS A 51 17.19 8.45 -5.30
C LYS A 51 15.70 8.50 -5.00
N GLY A 52 15.01 7.36 -5.15
CA GLY A 52 13.57 7.23 -4.88
C GLY A 52 13.27 6.13 -3.88
N ALA A 53 14.03 6.03 -2.80
CA ALA A 53 13.82 5.00 -1.77
C ALA A 53 12.42 5.10 -1.16
N LEU A 54 11.73 3.95 -1.07
CA LEU A 54 10.37 3.81 -0.53
C LEU A 54 10.34 3.04 0.80
N ASP A 55 11.49 2.83 1.45
CA ASP A 55 11.62 1.94 2.60
C ASP A 55 10.77 2.31 3.81
N ASP A 56 10.35 3.56 3.92
CA ASP A 56 9.50 4.02 5.00
C ASP A 56 8.24 4.76 4.53
N VAL A 57 7.86 4.60 3.27
CA VAL A 57 6.70 5.27 2.69
C VAL A 57 5.40 4.95 3.43
N GLY A 58 5.26 3.73 3.91
CA GLY A 58 4.09 3.30 4.70
C GLY A 58 4.01 3.95 6.09
N THR A 59 5.09 4.51 6.59
CA THR A 59 5.11 5.33 7.80
C THR A 59 4.80 6.79 7.51
N LYS A 60 5.31 7.31 6.40
CA LYS A 60 5.19 8.73 6.03
C LYS A 60 3.86 9.10 5.42
N LEU A 61 3.25 8.21 4.66
CA LEU A 61 2.03 8.47 3.90
C LEU A 61 0.89 7.53 4.34
N SER A 62 -0.32 8.07 4.36
CA SER A 62 -1.53 7.27 4.54
C SER A 62 -1.83 6.45 3.28
N ALA A 63 -2.73 5.46 3.41
CA ALA A 63 -3.20 4.67 2.27
C ALA A 63 -3.79 5.55 1.16
N ASP A 64 -4.58 6.55 1.53
CA ASP A 64 -5.20 7.46 0.58
C ASP A 64 -4.16 8.33 -0.14
N GLU A 65 -3.15 8.80 0.57
CA GLU A 65 -2.06 9.58 -0.04
C GLU A 65 -1.22 8.72 -0.99
N ILE A 66 -0.90 7.49 -0.61
CA ILE A 66 -0.22 6.54 -1.50
C ILE A 66 -1.04 6.31 -2.78
N ARG A 67 -2.35 6.09 -2.62
CA ARG A 67 -3.26 5.93 -3.76
C ARG A 67 -3.25 7.15 -4.66
N GLN A 68 -3.32 8.35 -4.11
CA GLN A 68 -3.28 9.60 -4.87
C GLN A 68 -1.98 9.74 -5.67
N TRP A 69 -0.83 9.39 -5.07
CA TRP A 69 0.44 9.36 -5.79
C TRP A 69 0.46 8.40 -6.98
N LEU A 70 -0.22 7.26 -6.85
CA LEU A 70 -0.32 6.26 -7.94
C LEU A 70 -1.29 6.71 -9.04
N VAL A 71 -2.38 7.36 -8.67
CA VAL A 71 -3.45 7.75 -9.60
C VAL A 71 -3.13 9.07 -10.31
N ASP A 72 -2.66 10.07 -9.59
CA ASP A 72 -2.34 11.39 -10.13
C ASP A 72 -1.03 11.93 -9.55
N PRO A 73 0.10 11.36 -9.98
CA PRO A 73 1.41 11.77 -9.48
C PRO A 73 1.77 13.22 -9.83
N VAL A 74 1.24 13.75 -10.92
CA VAL A 74 1.50 15.14 -11.31
C VAL A 74 0.91 16.12 -10.30
N ALA A 75 -0.35 15.94 -9.93
CA ALA A 75 -1.00 16.77 -8.91
C ALA A 75 -0.33 16.62 -7.54
N MET A 76 0.04 15.39 -7.16
CA MET A 76 0.72 15.14 -5.90
C MET A 76 2.14 15.73 -5.86
N ALA A 77 2.88 15.65 -6.95
CA ALA A 77 4.20 16.26 -7.06
C ALA A 77 4.12 17.79 -6.92
N ALA A 78 3.13 18.42 -7.55
CA ALA A 78 2.88 19.86 -7.42
C ALA A 78 2.56 20.24 -5.97
N LYS A 79 1.68 19.49 -5.32
CA LYS A 79 1.30 19.70 -3.91
C LYS A 79 2.48 19.53 -2.95
N ALA A 80 3.35 18.57 -3.22
CA ALA A 80 4.53 18.27 -2.41
C ALA A 80 5.76 19.08 -2.79
N HIS A 81 5.68 19.95 -3.80
CA HIS A 81 6.82 20.67 -4.38
C HIS A 81 7.97 19.73 -4.78
N ALA A 82 7.62 18.57 -5.32
CA ALA A 82 8.59 17.58 -5.78
C ALA A 82 9.06 17.91 -7.20
N GLU A 83 10.36 18.01 -7.38
CA GLU A 83 10.98 18.45 -8.65
C GLU A 83 11.72 17.32 -9.37
N ARG A 84 11.62 16.09 -8.88
CA ARG A 84 12.33 14.96 -9.47
C ARG A 84 11.89 14.67 -10.90
N LYS A 85 12.85 14.44 -11.79
CA LYS A 85 12.62 14.12 -13.21
C LYS A 85 13.20 12.75 -13.56
N PRO A 86 12.58 12.02 -14.51
CA PRO A 86 11.27 12.30 -15.13
C PRO A 86 10.12 12.15 -14.12
N PRO A 87 8.94 12.75 -14.38
CA PRO A 87 7.80 12.58 -13.48
C PRO A 87 7.30 11.13 -13.51
N MET A 88 6.73 10.70 -12.39
CA MET A 88 6.14 9.36 -12.26
C MET A 88 4.94 9.21 -13.21
N ASN A 89 4.80 8.04 -13.83
CA ASN A 89 3.64 7.73 -14.66
C ASN A 89 2.40 7.45 -13.80
N PRO A 90 1.20 7.87 -14.24
CA PRO A 90 -0.03 7.52 -13.54
C PRO A 90 -0.42 6.05 -13.74
N TYR A 91 -0.97 5.45 -12.70
CA TYR A 91 -1.46 4.07 -12.69
C TYR A 91 -2.98 3.99 -12.48
N ALA A 92 -3.71 5.05 -12.84
CA ALA A 92 -5.16 5.14 -12.68
C ALA A 92 -5.92 4.07 -13.50
N SER A 93 -5.32 3.56 -14.57
CA SER A 93 -5.94 2.55 -15.44
C SER A 93 -5.79 1.11 -14.95
N LEU A 94 -5.05 0.88 -13.88
CA LEU A 94 -4.98 -0.44 -13.27
C LEU A 94 -6.36 -0.88 -12.75
N PRO A 95 -6.69 -2.18 -12.86
CA PRO A 95 -7.88 -2.70 -12.18
C PRO A 95 -7.87 -2.33 -10.69
N ASN A 96 -9.04 -2.02 -10.12
CA ASN A 96 -9.12 -1.56 -8.72
C ASN A 96 -8.46 -2.50 -7.72
N GLY A 97 -8.61 -3.81 -7.91
CA GLY A 97 -7.94 -4.81 -7.06
C GLY A 97 -6.41 -4.75 -7.13
N ASP A 98 -5.87 -4.47 -8.31
CA ASP A 98 -4.44 -4.32 -8.51
C ASP A 98 -3.91 -3.02 -7.89
N LEU A 99 -4.63 -1.93 -8.05
CA LEU A 99 -4.29 -0.67 -7.40
C LEU A 99 -4.33 -0.81 -5.87
N ASP A 100 -5.37 -1.46 -5.33
CA ASP A 100 -5.47 -1.78 -3.90
C ASP A 100 -4.28 -2.62 -3.41
N GLY A 101 -3.85 -3.58 -4.22
CA GLY A 101 -2.68 -4.41 -3.94
C GLY A 101 -1.40 -3.60 -3.84
N LEU A 102 -1.16 -2.69 -4.78
CA LEU A 102 -0.01 -1.78 -4.72
C LEU A 102 -0.04 -0.91 -3.47
N VAL A 103 -1.18 -0.32 -3.16
CA VAL A 103 -1.33 0.49 -1.93
C VAL A 103 -1.04 -0.35 -0.70
N ALA A 104 -1.59 -1.55 -0.60
CA ALA A 104 -1.35 -2.46 0.52
C ALA A 104 0.13 -2.83 0.66
N TYR A 105 0.79 -3.14 -0.45
CA TYR A 105 2.23 -3.42 -0.45
C TYR A 105 3.05 -2.23 0.04
N LEU A 106 2.83 -1.05 -0.51
CA LEU A 106 3.56 0.16 -0.13
C LEU A 106 3.33 0.55 1.33
N GLN A 107 2.14 0.28 1.86
CA GLN A 107 1.86 0.47 3.29
C GLN A 107 2.69 -0.44 4.20
N THR A 108 3.13 -1.60 3.72
CA THR A 108 4.00 -2.49 4.50
C THR A 108 5.43 -1.97 4.63
N LEU A 109 5.83 -1.03 3.78
CA LEU A 109 7.17 -0.44 3.77
C LEU A 109 7.29 0.62 4.87
N LYS A 110 7.56 0.17 6.07
CA LYS A 110 7.66 1.00 7.27
C LYS A 110 9.08 1.08 7.77
N ALA A 111 9.42 2.25 8.33
CA ALA A 111 10.72 2.44 8.96
C ALA A 111 10.94 1.37 10.05
N LYS A 112 12.12 0.78 10.06
CA LYS A 112 12.53 -0.12 11.14
C LYS A 112 12.78 0.70 12.40
N LYS A 113 12.17 0.24 13.48
CA LYS A 113 12.46 0.80 14.80
C LYS A 113 13.78 0.27 15.33
#